data_f4b14dbbec5ccc1535d776190d1d9f66
#
_entry.id   f4b14dbbec5ccc1535d776190d1d9f66
#
_cell.length_a   1.000
_cell.length_b   1.000
_cell.length_c   1.000
_cell.angle_alpha   90.00
_cell.angle_beta   90.00
_cell.angle_gamma   90.00
#
_symmetry.space_group_name_H-M   'P 1'
#
loop_
_entity.id
_entity.type
_entity.pdbx_description
1 polymer ?
#
loop_
_entity_poly.entity_id
_entity_poly.type
_entity_poly.pdbx_seq_one_letter_code
_entity_poly.pdbx_strand_id
1 'polypeptide(L)'
;MKRKIALAMVLAMTASMAQPVLAADSKTTLDVIISQYGTQTQTWWTQFENDFEAENPDIDLNVEIVSWNDLYTKVNTLVANNNAPDILNIDVLADYVADDLLMPATEYASEDLQAKFFPAFWEASTIDDTVSVSYT
;
A
#
# COMPACT_ATOMS: atom_id res chain seq x y z
N MET A 1 61.25 -18.51 54.21
CA MET A 1 59.87 -17.99 54.25
C MET A 1 59.46 -17.66 52.82
N LYS A 2 58.64 -18.53 52.20
CA LYS A 2 58.21 -18.35 50.82
C LYS A 2 56.69 -18.14 50.84
N ARG A 3 56.23 -16.90 50.60
CA ARG A 3 54.81 -16.55 50.51
C ARG A 3 54.31 -17.00 49.13
N LYS A 4 53.33 -17.92 49.11
CA LYS A 4 52.59 -18.31 47.93
C LYS A 4 51.39 -17.36 47.80
N ILE A 5 51.40 -16.51 46.77
CA ILE A 5 50.25 -15.70 46.40
C ILE A 5 49.36 -16.55 45.49
N ALA A 6 48.16 -16.89 45.99
CA ALA A 6 47.15 -17.55 45.21
C ALA A 6 46.37 -16.49 44.40
N LEU A 7 46.50 -16.53 43.08
CA LEU A 7 45.76 -15.68 42.15
C LEU A 7 44.39 -16.31 41.93
N ALA A 8 43.37 -15.76 42.56
CA ALA A 8 41.99 -16.13 42.30
C ALA A 8 41.47 -15.46 41.05
N MET A 9 41.33 -16.21 39.97
CA MET A 9 40.78 -15.77 38.70
C MET A 9 39.22 -15.79 38.81
N VAL A 10 38.61 -14.63 39.02
CA VAL A 10 37.17 -14.46 39.00
C VAL A 10 36.71 -14.43 37.54
N LEU A 11 36.15 -15.53 37.07
CA LEU A 11 35.53 -15.62 35.74
C LEU A 11 34.11 -14.99 35.83
N ALA A 12 34.01 -13.72 35.48
CA ALA A 12 32.71 -13.04 35.33
C ALA A 12 32.04 -13.56 34.05
N MET A 13 31.10 -14.50 34.20
CA MET A 13 30.16 -14.86 33.12
C MET A 13 29.17 -13.70 32.95
N THR A 14 29.39 -12.88 31.96
CA THR A 14 28.37 -11.95 31.45
C THR A 14 27.31 -12.78 30.71
N ALA A 15 26.25 -13.14 31.41
CA ALA A 15 25.03 -13.64 30.74
C ALA A 15 24.44 -12.53 29.91
N SER A 16 24.74 -12.56 28.61
CA SER A 16 24.06 -11.71 27.61
C SER A 16 22.60 -12.18 27.57
N MET A 17 21.73 -11.48 28.26
CA MET A 17 20.28 -11.63 28.08
C MET A 17 19.96 -11.09 26.69
N ALA A 18 19.90 -11.98 25.69
CA ALA A 18 19.25 -11.69 24.43
C ALA A 18 17.77 -11.44 24.76
N GLN A 19 17.40 -10.17 24.88
CA GLN A 19 15.99 -9.79 24.88
C GLN A 19 15.45 -10.17 23.51
N PRO A 20 14.32 -10.91 23.44
CA PRO A 20 13.63 -11.05 22.17
C PRO A 20 13.24 -9.63 21.76
N VAL A 21 13.81 -9.14 20.66
CA VAL A 21 13.26 -8.02 19.93
C VAL A 21 11.92 -8.53 19.44
N LEU A 22 10.85 -8.15 20.13
CA LEU A 22 9.51 -8.22 19.58
C LEU A 22 9.61 -7.35 18.33
N ALA A 23 9.68 -7.97 17.16
CA ALA A 23 9.39 -7.28 15.92
C ALA A 23 8.02 -6.66 16.17
N ALA A 24 7.95 -5.33 16.24
CA ALA A 24 6.68 -4.65 16.15
C ALA A 24 6.12 -5.12 14.81
N ASP A 25 4.95 -5.74 14.81
CA ASP A 25 4.20 -6.05 13.61
C ASP A 25 3.93 -4.70 12.94
N SER A 26 4.87 -4.26 12.08
CA SER A 26 4.68 -3.08 11.28
C SER A 26 3.72 -3.48 10.18
N LYS A 27 2.47 -3.04 10.28
CA LYS A 27 1.51 -3.17 9.19
C LYS A 27 2.10 -2.57 7.91
N THR A 28 1.74 -3.15 6.78
CA THR A 28 2.00 -2.54 5.47
C THR A 28 0.93 -1.48 5.24
N THR A 29 1.32 -0.22 5.10
CA THR A 29 0.38 0.84 4.75
C THR A 29 0.16 0.83 3.24
N LEU A 30 -1.11 0.91 2.82
CA LEU A 30 -1.52 1.14 1.45
C LEU A 30 -2.15 2.54 1.35
N ASP A 31 -1.51 3.42 0.62
CA ASP A 31 -2.01 4.76 0.35
C ASP A 31 -2.97 4.75 -0.84
N VAL A 32 -4.23 5.13 -0.59
CA VAL A 32 -5.32 5.08 -1.57
C VAL A 32 -5.91 6.46 -1.78
N ILE A 33 -5.97 6.93 -3.02
CA ILE A 33 -6.63 8.19 -3.37
C ILE A 33 -7.91 7.89 -4.15
N ILE A 34 -9.03 8.37 -3.62
CA ILE A 34 -10.36 8.18 -4.18
C ILE A 34 -10.99 9.53 -4.51
N SER A 35 -11.60 9.61 -5.69
CA SER A 35 -12.37 10.77 -6.10
C SER A 35 -13.67 10.90 -5.31
N GLN A 36 -14.05 12.12 -5.00
CA GLN A 36 -15.31 12.39 -4.30
C GLN A 36 -16.50 12.29 -5.26
N TYR A 37 -17.27 11.21 -5.17
CA TYR A 37 -18.47 11.00 -6.02
C TYR A 37 -19.75 11.62 -5.45
N GLY A 38 -19.78 11.86 -4.13
CA GLY A 38 -20.95 12.43 -3.47
C GLY A 38 -20.78 12.57 -1.96
N THR A 39 -21.86 12.96 -1.28
CA THR A 39 -21.81 13.24 0.18
C THR A 39 -21.58 11.98 1.03
N GLN A 40 -21.84 10.80 0.49
CA GLN A 40 -21.67 9.53 1.19
C GLN A 40 -20.30 8.86 0.94
N THR A 41 -19.50 9.41 0.01
CA THR A 41 -18.20 8.81 -0.36
C THR A 41 -17.31 8.59 0.87
N GLN A 42 -17.14 9.59 1.71
CA GLN A 42 -16.33 9.49 2.92
C GLN A 42 -16.86 8.41 3.88
N THR A 43 -18.18 8.39 4.12
CA THR A 43 -18.79 7.44 5.06
C THR A 43 -18.60 6.00 4.58
N TRP A 44 -18.80 5.76 3.29
CA TRP A 44 -18.66 4.43 2.71
C TRP A 44 -17.20 3.94 2.80
N TRP A 45 -16.24 4.80 2.44
CA TRP A 45 -14.83 4.42 2.47
C TRP A 45 -14.32 4.22 3.90
N THR A 46 -14.75 5.01 4.87
CA THR A 46 -14.41 4.77 6.29
C THR A 46 -14.93 3.42 6.78
N GLN A 47 -16.13 3.00 6.36
CA GLN A 47 -16.63 1.67 6.70
C GLN A 47 -15.81 0.59 6.00
N PHE A 48 -15.49 0.78 4.72
CA PHE A 48 -14.66 -0.16 3.95
C PHE A 48 -13.27 -0.35 4.57
N GLU A 49 -12.59 0.74 4.96
CA GLU A 49 -11.30 0.68 5.68
C GLU A 49 -11.38 -0.23 6.90
N ASN A 50 -12.37 0.02 7.77
CA ASN A 50 -12.54 -0.77 9.00
C ASN A 50 -12.79 -2.26 8.70
N ASP A 51 -13.66 -2.57 7.73
CA ASP A 51 -14.02 -3.95 7.38
C ASP A 51 -12.81 -4.66 6.73
N PHE A 52 -12.09 -3.97 5.84
CA PHE A 52 -10.91 -4.50 5.16
C PHE A 52 -9.77 -4.81 6.15
N GLU A 53 -9.47 -3.89 7.05
CA GLU A 53 -8.41 -4.07 8.06
C GLU A 53 -8.77 -5.14 9.08
N ALA A 54 -10.06 -5.34 9.38
CA ALA A 54 -10.50 -6.44 10.25
C ALA A 54 -10.23 -7.81 9.60
N GLU A 55 -10.33 -7.91 8.27
CA GLU A 55 -10.04 -9.12 7.51
C GLU A 55 -8.54 -9.26 7.18
N ASN A 56 -7.81 -8.15 7.15
CA ASN A 56 -6.39 -8.08 6.78
C ASN A 56 -5.57 -7.35 7.86
N PRO A 57 -5.34 -7.95 9.02
CA PRO A 57 -4.77 -7.26 10.19
C PRO A 57 -3.34 -6.74 9.97
N ASP A 58 -2.63 -7.26 8.97
CA ASP A 58 -1.26 -6.88 8.62
C ASP A 58 -1.21 -5.67 7.66
N ILE A 59 -2.39 -5.17 7.22
CA ILE A 59 -2.51 -4.02 6.33
C ILE A 59 -3.15 -2.86 7.08
N ASP A 60 -2.67 -1.65 6.77
CA ASP A 60 -3.21 -0.36 7.21
C ASP A 60 -3.64 0.39 5.95
N LEU A 61 -4.95 0.59 5.78
CA LEU A 61 -5.49 1.20 4.58
C LEU A 61 -5.71 2.70 4.81
N ASN A 62 -4.86 3.53 4.19
CA ASN A 62 -4.93 4.98 4.32
C ASN A 62 -5.68 5.59 3.13
N VAL A 63 -6.99 5.80 3.26
CA VAL A 63 -7.83 6.31 2.17
C VAL A 63 -8.00 7.82 2.27
N GLU A 64 -7.60 8.53 1.23
CA GLU A 64 -7.83 9.95 1.09
C GLU A 64 -8.88 10.24 0.01
N ILE A 65 -9.96 10.95 0.40
CA ILE A 65 -10.99 11.40 -0.54
C ILE A 65 -10.64 12.79 -1.05
N VAL A 66 -10.49 12.91 -2.36
CA VAL A 66 -10.09 14.17 -3.02
C VAL A 66 -11.18 14.63 -3.97
N SER A 67 -11.44 15.94 -4.01
CA SER A 67 -12.39 16.50 -4.99
C SER A 67 -11.88 16.31 -6.41
N TRP A 68 -12.79 16.15 -7.39
CA TRP A 68 -12.41 16.05 -8.81
C TRP A 68 -11.62 17.28 -9.31
N ASN A 69 -11.88 18.44 -8.73
CA ASN A 69 -11.18 19.66 -9.11
C ASN A 69 -9.70 19.68 -8.70
N ASP A 70 -9.37 18.99 -7.60
CA ASP A 70 -8.03 19.01 -7.02
C ASP A 70 -7.23 17.72 -7.33
N LEU A 71 -7.91 16.67 -7.76
CA LEU A 71 -7.38 15.32 -7.93
C LEU A 71 -6.09 15.30 -8.74
N TYR A 72 -6.14 15.79 -9.98
CA TYR A 72 -5.00 15.73 -10.88
C TYR A 72 -3.83 16.58 -10.42
N THR A 73 -4.09 17.76 -9.85
CA THR A 73 -3.05 18.62 -9.29
C THR A 73 -2.35 17.93 -8.13
N LYS A 74 -3.12 17.27 -7.26
CA LYS A 74 -2.58 16.53 -6.13
C LYS A 74 -1.77 15.33 -6.59
N VAL A 75 -2.33 14.48 -7.43
CA VAL A 75 -1.66 13.26 -7.91
C VAL A 75 -0.36 13.61 -8.64
N ASN A 76 -0.38 14.56 -9.56
CA ASN A 76 0.82 14.99 -10.28
C ASN A 76 1.89 15.53 -9.33
N THR A 77 1.48 16.22 -8.25
CA THR A 77 2.42 16.69 -7.22
C THR A 77 3.05 15.52 -6.46
N LEU A 78 2.27 14.51 -6.09
CA LEU A 78 2.76 13.32 -5.40
C LEU A 78 3.72 12.52 -6.28
N VAL A 79 3.36 12.28 -7.53
CA VAL A 79 4.21 11.59 -8.52
C VAL A 79 5.53 12.34 -8.72
N ALA A 80 5.49 13.66 -8.91
CA ALA A 80 6.68 14.48 -9.09
C ALA A 80 7.64 14.45 -7.88
N ASN A 81 7.11 14.17 -6.69
CA ASN A 81 7.89 14.04 -5.45
C ASN A 81 8.27 12.59 -5.11
N ASN A 82 8.08 11.63 -6.01
CA ASN A 82 8.28 10.19 -5.79
C ASN A 82 7.49 9.65 -4.58
N ASN A 83 6.28 10.15 -4.39
CA ASN A 83 5.35 9.77 -3.33
C ASN A 83 3.97 9.44 -3.92
N ALA A 84 3.96 8.70 -5.03
CA ALA A 84 2.72 8.25 -5.67
C ALA A 84 1.93 7.34 -4.71
N PRO A 85 0.59 7.39 -4.74
CA PRO A 85 -0.24 6.46 -3.98
C PRO A 85 -0.10 5.03 -4.57
N ASP A 86 -0.37 4.02 -3.73
CA ASP A 86 -0.39 2.62 -4.17
C ASP A 86 -1.62 2.32 -5.04
N ILE A 87 -2.75 2.95 -4.72
CA ILE A 87 -4.01 2.80 -5.45
C ILE A 87 -4.59 4.18 -5.76
N LEU A 88 -5.00 4.38 -7.00
CA LEU A 88 -5.54 5.64 -7.48
C LEU A 88 -6.82 5.42 -8.29
N ASN A 89 -7.89 6.13 -7.92
CA ASN A 89 -9.13 6.18 -8.69
C ASN A 89 -9.12 7.44 -9.58
N ILE A 90 -8.91 7.26 -10.89
CA ILE A 90 -8.87 8.31 -11.92
C ILE A 90 -9.67 7.90 -13.15
N ASP A 91 -10.01 8.87 -14.02
CA ASP A 91 -10.75 8.64 -15.25
C ASP A 91 -9.91 8.95 -16.53
N VAL A 92 -8.78 9.66 -16.41
CA VAL A 92 -7.86 9.93 -17.52
C VAL A 92 -6.57 9.14 -17.30
N LEU A 93 -6.34 8.12 -18.13
CA LEU A 93 -5.27 7.14 -17.93
C LEU A 93 -4.10 7.33 -18.89
N ALA A 94 -4.35 7.88 -20.08
CA ALA A 94 -3.41 7.84 -21.20
C ALA A 94 -2.03 8.41 -20.85
N ASP A 95 -1.97 9.53 -20.14
CA ASP A 95 -0.72 10.18 -19.77
C ASP A 95 0.07 9.34 -18.74
N TYR A 96 -0.66 8.73 -17.78
CA TYR A 96 -0.03 7.86 -16.76
C TYR A 96 0.48 6.55 -17.34
N VAL A 97 -0.21 6.01 -18.36
CA VAL A 97 0.26 4.82 -19.11
C VAL A 97 1.49 5.19 -19.95
N ALA A 98 1.47 6.32 -20.64
CA ALA A 98 2.59 6.77 -21.47
C ALA A 98 3.87 7.03 -20.66
N ASP A 99 3.72 7.41 -19.40
CA ASP A 99 4.82 7.64 -18.45
C ASP A 99 5.18 6.40 -17.61
N ASP A 100 4.60 5.22 -17.92
CA ASP A 100 4.84 3.94 -17.22
C ASP A 100 4.56 4.01 -15.70
N LEU A 101 3.52 4.75 -15.33
CA LEU A 101 3.13 4.99 -13.93
C LEU A 101 2.04 4.05 -13.43
N LEU A 102 1.42 3.26 -14.31
CA LEU A 102 0.34 2.32 -13.95
C LEU A 102 0.77 0.88 -14.19
N MET A 103 0.38 0.01 -13.27
CA MET A 103 0.60 -1.42 -13.40
C MET A 103 -0.51 -2.07 -14.25
N PRO A 104 -0.19 -3.06 -15.09
CA PRO A 104 -1.19 -3.79 -15.85
C PRO A 104 -2.16 -4.54 -14.93
N ALA A 105 -3.44 -4.18 -14.95
CA ALA A 105 -4.45 -4.82 -14.08
C ALA A 105 -4.61 -6.32 -14.35
N THR A 106 -4.35 -6.76 -15.58
CA THR A 106 -4.42 -8.18 -15.97
C THR A 106 -3.39 -9.07 -15.29
N GLU A 107 -2.30 -8.52 -14.78
CA GLU A 107 -1.29 -9.28 -14.03
C GLU A 107 -1.76 -9.62 -12.61
N TYR A 108 -2.69 -8.83 -12.05
CA TYR A 108 -3.13 -8.91 -10.66
C TYR A 108 -4.58 -9.36 -10.51
N ALA A 109 -5.44 -9.05 -11.49
CA ALA A 109 -6.83 -9.49 -11.49
C ALA A 109 -6.92 -10.95 -11.91
N SER A 110 -7.44 -11.82 -11.04
CA SER A 110 -7.70 -13.22 -11.39
C SER A 110 -8.69 -13.32 -12.55
N GLU A 111 -8.63 -14.43 -13.31
CA GLU A 111 -9.58 -14.68 -14.39
C GLU A 111 -11.04 -14.64 -13.90
N ASP A 112 -11.30 -15.16 -12.69
CA ASP A 112 -12.64 -15.13 -12.07
C ASP A 112 -13.08 -13.69 -11.77
N LEU A 113 -12.16 -12.82 -11.39
CA LEU A 113 -12.47 -11.41 -11.18
C LEU A 113 -12.73 -10.71 -12.52
N GLN A 114 -11.87 -10.94 -13.51
CA GLN A 114 -12.04 -10.38 -14.85
C GLN A 114 -13.38 -10.79 -15.48
N ALA A 115 -13.83 -12.03 -15.29
CA ALA A 115 -15.09 -12.53 -15.81
C ALA A 115 -16.34 -11.87 -15.17
N LYS A 116 -16.20 -11.17 -14.04
CA LYS A 116 -17.30 -10.43 -13.40
C LYS A 116 -17.59 -9.08 -14.04
N PHE A 117 -16.68 -8.57 -14.84
CA PHE A 117 -16.83 -7.29 -15.53
C PHE A 117 -17.38 -7.50 -16.95
N PHE A 118 -18.11 -6.51 -17.44
CA PHE A 118 -18.54 -6.52 -18.85
C PHE A 118 -17.33 -6.38 -19.77
N PRO A 119 -17.28 -7.10 -20.91
CA PRO A 119 -16.15 -6.99 -21.86
C PRO A 119 -15.84 -5.57 -22.29
N ALA A 120 -16.85 -4.73 -22.47
CA ALA A 120 -16.67 -3.32 -22.84
C ALA A 120 -15.89 -2.50 -21.80
N PHE A 121 -15.88 -2.92 -20.54
CA PHE A 121 -15.04 -2.29 -19.52
C PHE A 121 -13.56 -2.55 -19.76
N TRP A 122 -13.22 -3.80 -20.09
CA TRP A 122 -11.84 -4.14 -20.41
C TRP A 122 -11.37 -3.44 -21.67
N GLU A 123 -12.20 -3.38 -22.72
CA GLU A 123 -11.90 -2.64 -23.94
C GLU A 123 -11.66 -1.15 -23.66
N ALA A 124 -12.51 -0.51 -22.86
CA ALA A 124 -12.39 0.91 -22.50
C ALA A 124 -11.16 1.21 -21.62
N SER A 125 -10.67 0.21 -20.86
CA SER A 125 -9.52 0.32 -19.97
C SER A 125 -8.23 -0.18 -20.61
N THR A 126 -8.27 -0.59 -21.88
CA THR A 126 -7.10 -1.09 -22.62
C THR A 126 -6.45 0.05 -23.40
N ILE A 127 -5.18 0.29 -23.13
CA ILE A 127 -4.34 1.24 -23.85
C ILE A 127 -3.11 0.47 -24.33
N ASP A 128 -2.79 0.56 -25.63
CA ASP A 128 -1.64 -0.12 -26.25
C ASP A 128 -1.57 -1.63 -25.94
N ASP A 129 -2.72 -2.33 -26.07
CA ASP A 129 -2.88 -3.75 -25.73
C ASP A 129 -2.64 -4.12 -24.24
N THR A 130 -2.52 -3.15 -23.38
CA THR A 130 -2.37 -3.33 -21.93
C THR A 130 -3.59 -2.81 -21.19
N VAL A 131 -4.19 -3.65 -20.34
CA VAL A 131 -5.26 -3.21 -19.44
C VAL A 131 -4.63 -2.56 -18.22
N SER A 132 -4.68 -1.24 -18.16
CA SER A 132 -3.98 -0.46 -17.12
C SER A 132 -4.82 -0.21 -15.89
N VAL A 133 -6.15 -0.23 -15.97
CA VAL A 133 -7.05 0.03 -14.83
C VAL A 133 -8.42 -0.61 -15.04
N SER A 134 -9.08 -1.05 -13.97
CA SER A 134 -10.52 -1.30 -14.01
C SER A 134 -11.27 -0.10 -13.45
N TYR A 135 -12.21 0.44 -14.20
CA TYR A 135 -13.18 1.40 -13.68
C TYR A 135 -14.20 0.68 -12.78
N THR A 136 -14.49 1.28 -11.66
CA THR A 136 -15.69 0.94 -10.86
C THR A 136 -16.74 2.03 -11.01
#